data_a248fce0ed364e56ae8fe7eb38a686cf
#
_entry.id   a248fce0ed364e56ae8fe7eb38a686cf
#
_cell.length_a   1.000
_cell.length_b   1.000
_cell.length_c   1.000
_cell.angle_alpha   90.00
_cell.angle_beta   90.00
_cell.angle_gamma   90.00
#
_symmetry.space_group_name_H-M   'P 1'
#
loop_
_entity.id
_entity.type
_entity.pdbx_description
1 polymer ?
#
loop_
_entity_poly.entity_id
_entity_poly.type
_entity_poly.pdbx_seq_one_letter_code
_entity_poly.pdbx_strand_id
1 'polypeptide(L)'
;TEDDLIIDETKHKAQMSTVLMIDISHSMILYGEDRITPAKKVAMALVELIRRKYPKDAIDIIVFGNESWSIKVKDLPYLQVGPYHTNTVAGLELAMDILRRKRNTNKQIFMITDGKPSCVKLPNGELYKNSNGLDEYIVSKCLNMAAQARKLKISITTFMIAQDPYLRQFVERFTAQNQGKAFLTGLSDLGQMIFEDYEKNRIKRI
;
A
#
# COMPACT_ATOMS: atom_id res chain seq x y z
N THR A 1 46.82 -29.86 -2.25
CA THR A 1 45.58 -29.68 -3.01
C THR A 1 44.48 -29.37 -2.02
N GLU A 2 44.30 -28.10 -1.79
CA GLU A 2 43.24 -27.57 -0.96
C GLU A 2 41.97 -27.61 -1.80
N ASP A 3 40.99 -28.33 -1.32
CA ASP A 3 39.66 -28.37 -1.89
C ASP A 3 39.02 -27.02 -1.71
N ASP A 4 38.72 -26.33 -2.81
CA ASP A 4 37.89 -25.18 -2.87
C ASP A 4 36.47 -25.55 -2.43
N LEU A 5 36.19 -25.36 -1.15
CA LEU A 5 34.83 -25.38 -0.63
C LEU A 5 34.13 -24.14 -1.19
N ILE A 6 33.49 -24.26 -2.35
CA ILE A 6 32.50 -23.30 -2.81
C ILE A 6 31.32 -23.44 -1.86
N ILE A 7 31.29 -22.58 -0.82
CA ILE A 7 30.10 -22.35 -0.02
C ILE A 7 29.11 -21.66 -0.97
N ASP A 8 28.26 -22.47 -1.57
CA ASP A 8 27.07 -21.95 -2.26
C ASP A 8 26.17 -21.33 -1.18
N GLU A 9 26.40 -20.04 -0.91
CA GLU A 9 25.47 -19.26 -0.12
C GLU A 9 24.13 -19.28 -0.86
N THR A 10 23.34 -20.29 -0.59
CA THR A 10 21.93 -20.31 -0.92
C THR A 10 21.33 -19.11 -0.19
N LYS A 11 21.33 -17.96 -0.85
CA LYS A 11 20.54 -16.80 -0.44
C LYS A 11 19.11 -17.30 -0.27
N HIS A 12 18.76 -17.64 0.95
CA HIS A 12 17.37 -17.93 1.28
C HIS A 12 16.57 -16.69 0.93
N LYS A 13 16.03 -16.68 -0.29
CA LYS A 13 15.15 -15.60 -0.76
C LYS A 13 13.98 -15.58 0.20
N ALA A 14 14.05 -14.67 1.17
CA ALA A 14 13.07 -14.57 2.22
C ALA A 14 11.68 -14.39 1.58
N GLN A 15 10.72 -15.21 2.00
CA GLN A 15 9.35 -15.14 1.52
C GLN A 15 8.73 -13.82 1.97
N MET A 16 8.03 -13.15 1.04
CA MET A 16 7.39 -11.86 1.26
C MET A 16 5.87 -12.03 1.37
N SER A 17 5.25 -11.33 2.30
CA SER A 17 3.80 -11.11 2.30
C SER A 17 3.52 -9.64 2.03
N THR A 18 2.79 -9.39 0.96
CA THR A 18 2.42 -8.03 0.53
C THR A 18 0.91 -7.85 0.58
N VAL A 19 0.45 -6.75 1.15
CA VAL A 19 -0.90 -6.26 0.94
C VAL A 19 -0.82 -5.05 0.02
N LEU A 20 -1.53 -5.12 -1.10
CA LEU A 20 -1.72 -4.00 -2.01
C LEU A 20 -3.02 -3.31 -1.66
N MET A 21 -2.93 -2.06 -1.21
CA MET A 21 -4.06 -1.19 -0.88
C MET A 21 -4.32 -0.25 -2.05
N ILE A 22 -5.53 -0.26 -2.59
CA ILE A 22 -5.94 0.62 -3.70
C ILE A 22 -7.02 1.58 -3.19
N ASP A 23 -6.74 2.86 -3.31
CA ASP A 23 -7.71 3.91 -3.05
C ASP A 23 -8.82 3.87 -4.12
N ILE A 24 -10.08 3.84 -3.69
CA ILE A 24 -11.26 3.90 -4.56
C ILE A 24 -12.15 5.10 -4.22
N SER A 25 -11.60 6.09 -3.53
CA SER A 25 -12.28 7.33 -3.24
C SER A 25 -12.58 8.14 -4.50
N HIS A 26 -13.49 9.09 -4.38
CA HIS A 26 -13.99 9.87 -5.51
C HIS A 26 -12.89 10.63 -6.28
N SER A 27 -11.80 11.02 -5.61
CA SER A 27 -10.67 11.72 -6.23
C SER A 27 -10.00 10.91 -7.35
N MET A 28 -10.06 9.57 -7.30
CA MET A 28 -9.47 8.70 -8.33
C MET A 28 -10.06 8.85 -9.74
N ILE A 29 -11.16 9.61 -9.90
CA ILE A 29 -11.79 9.93 -11.20
C ILE A 29 -12.10 11.44 -11.36
N LEU A 30 -11.64 12.29 -10.43
CA LEU A 30 -11.89 13.73 -10.50
C LEU A 30 -10.99 14.42 -11.54
N TYR A 31 -11.45 15.61 -11.96
CA TYR A 31 -10.71 16.51 -12.85
C TYR A 31 -10.42 15.94 -14.25
N GLY A 32 -11.26 15.00 -14.72
CA GLY A 32 -11.10 14.42 -16.06
C GLY A 32 -9.98 13.40 -16.19
N GLU A 33 -9.31 13.05 -15.10
CA GLU A 33 -8.27 12.02 -15.08
C GLU A 33 -8.83 10.70 -14.54
N ASP A 34 -8.61 9.63 -15.29
CA ASP A 34 -8.88 8.26 -14.86
C ASP A 34 -7.62 7.68 -14.20
N ARG A 35 -7.54 7.75 -12.88
CA ARG A 35 -6.42 7.23 -12.09
C ARG A 35 -6.63 5.77 -11.68
N ILE A 36 -7.89 5.33 -11.63
CA ILE A 36 -8.21 3.96 -11.20
C ILE A 36 -7.81 2.93 -12.26
N THR A 37 -7.97 3.21 -13.53
CA THR A 37 -7.62 2.26 -14.60
C THR A 37 -6.13 1.93 -14.63
N PRO A 38 -5.18 2.88 -14.58
CA PRO A 38 -3.76 2.59 -14.41
C PRO A 38 -3.45 1.82 -13.14
N ALA A 39 -4.04 2.19 -12.01
CA ALA A 39 -3.85 1.48 -10.74
C ALA A 39 -4.28 0.00 -10.82
N LYS A 40 -5.41 -0.30 -11.45
CA LYS A 40 -5.87 -1.67 -11.71
C LYS A 40 -4.90 -2.46 -12.60
N LYS A 41 -4.44 -1.86 -13.70
CA LYS A 41 -3.49 -2.50 -14.62
C LYS A 41 -2.19 -2.87 -13.91
N VAL A 42 -1.65 -1.95 -13.11
CA VAL A 42 -0.45 -2.18 -12.32
C VAL A 42 -0.67 -3.26 -11.28
N ALA A 43 -1.80 -3.24 -10.58
CA ALA A 43 -2.16 -4.27 -9.61
C ALA A 43 -2.21 -5.68 -10.25
N MET A 44 -2.85 -5.81 -11.42
CA MET A 44 -2.90 -7.08 -12.16
C MET A 44 -1.51 -7.55 -12.58
N ALA A 45 -0.69 -6.64 -13.10
CA ALA A 45 0.67 -6.97 -13.54
C ALA A 45 1.57 -7.37 -12.36
N LEU A 46 1.44 -6.71 -11.21
CA LEU A 46 2.18 -7.07 -9.99
C LEU A 46 1.79 -8.46 -9.48
N VAL A 47 0.50 -8.78 -9.47
CA VAL A 47 0.02 -10.12 -9.07
C VAL A 47 0.58 -11.19 -10.01
N GLU A 48 0.56 -10.93 -11.32
CA GLU A 48 1.10 -11.86 -12.29
C GLU A 48 2.61 -12.06 -12.13
N LEU A 49 3.36 -10.98 -11.93
CA LEU A 49 4.79 -11.04 -11.64
C LEU A 49 5.09 -11.91 -10.42
N ILE A 50 4.36 -11.68 -9.31
CA ILE A 50 4.58 -12.42 -8.07
C ILE A 50 4.25 -13.90 -8.27
N ARG A 51 3.13 -14.22 -8.89
CA ARG A 51 2.73 -15.61 -9.12
C ARG A 51 3.70 -16.39 -10.01
N ARG A 52 4.24 -15.76 -11.04
CA ARG A 52 5.18 -16.40 -11.97
C ARG A 52 6.60 -16.47 -11.42
N LYS A 53 7.12 -15.35 -10.93
CA LYS A 53 8.54 -15.24 -10.55
C LYS A 53 8.79 -15.62 -9.08
N TYR A 54 7.80 -15.45 -8.23
CA TYR A 54 7.92 -15.61 -6.77
C TYR A 54 6.77 -16.42 -6.16
N PRO A 55 6.56 -17.67 -6.57
CA PRO A 55 5.36 -18.45 -6.21
C PRO A 55 5.21 -18.75 -4.71
N LYS A 56 6.29 -18.54 -3.92
CA LYS A 56 6.24 -18.67 -2.45
C LYS A 56 5.86 -17.38 -1.73
N ASP A 57 5.80 -16.27 -2.44
CA ASP A 57 5.36 -14.99 -1.88
C ASP A 57 3.83 -14.93 -1.87
N ALA A 58 3.28 -14.22 -0.89
CA ALA A 58 1.85 -13.98 -0.79
C ALA A 58 1.52 -12.54 -1.17
N ILE A 59 0.44 -12.36 -1.92
CA ILE A 59 -0.15 -11.05 -2.21
C ILE A 59 -1.65 -11.11 -1.95
N ASP A 60 -2.12 -10.17 -1.14
CA ASP A 60 -3.53 -9.90 -0.90
C ASP A 60 -3.85 -8.49 -1.40
N ILE A 61 -5.06 -8.28 -1.90
CA ILE A 61 -5.50 -7.00 -2.43
C ILE A 61 -6.68 -6.52 -1.60
N ILE A 62 -6.60 -5.28 -1.16
CA ILE A 62 -7.69 -4.58 -0.50
C ILE A 62 -7.97 -3.27 -1.20
N VAL A 63 -9.18 -2.82 -1.08
CA VAL A 63 -9.60 -1.48 -1.49
C VAL A 63 -10.07 -0.69 -0.29
N PHE A 64 -9.96 0.62 -0.35
CA PHE A 64 -10.44 1.50 0.70
C PHE A 64 -11.06 2.78 0.16
N GLY A 65 -12.14 3.16 0.77
CA GLY A 65 -12.89 4.39 0.56
C GLY A 65 -13.39 4.86 1.92
N ASN A 66 -14.70 4.92 2.16
CA ASN A 66 -15.25 5.14 3.51
C ASN A 66 -14.94 3.96 4.45
N GLU A 67 -14.92 2.76 3.90
CA GLU A 67 -14.56 1.50 4.55
C GLU A 67 -13.49 0.79 3.73
N SER A 68 -13.05 -0.38 4.18
CA SER A 68 -12.08 -1.21 3.47
C SER A 68 -12.54 -2.65 3.40
N TRP A 69 -12.22 -3.32 2.29
CA TRP A 69 -12.50 -4.76 2.13
C TRP A 69 -11.48 -5.42 1.19
N SER A 70 -11.34 -6.73 1.36
CA SER A 70 -10.51 -7.55 0.48
C SER A 70 -11.25 -7.85 -0.82
N ILE A 71 -10.50 -7.86 -1.92
CA ILE A 71 -10.99 -8.28 -3.23
C ILE A 71 -10.14 -9.42 -3.79
N LYS A 72 -10.73 -10.22 -4.67
CA LYS A 72 -10.01 -11.26 -5.40
C LYS A 72 -9.38 -10.66 -6.65
N VAL A 73 -8.29 -11.24 -7.12
CA VAL A 73 -7.61 -10.80 -8.36
C VAL A 73 -8.57 -10.75 -9.56
N LYS A 74 -9.50 -11.70 -9.67
CA LYS A 74 -10.51 -11.75 -10.74
C LYS A 74 -11.47 -10.54 -10.74
N ASP A 75 -11.60 -9.87 -9.59
CA ASP A 75 -12.53 -8.74 -9.42
C ASP A 75 -11.84 -7.39 -9.79
N LEU A 76 -10.50 -7.38 -9.88
CA LEU A 76 -9.73 -6.17 -10.22
C LEU A 76 -10.18 -5.48 -11.52
N PRO A 77 -10.44 -6.18 -12.64
CA PRO A 77 -10.87 -5.52 -13.87
C PRO A 77 -12.18 -4.75 -13.73
N TYR A 78 -13.03 -5.19 -12.81
CA TYR A 78 -14.38 -4.65 -12.57
C TYR A 78 -14.42 -3.62 -11.43
N LEU A 79 -13.28 -3.34 -10.81
CA LEU A 79 -13.20 -2.37 -9.72
C LEU A 79 -13.63 -0.99 -10.20
N GLN A 80 -14.52 -0.36 -9.45
CA GLN A 80 -15.05 0.97 -9.71
C GLN A 80 -14.77 1.89 -8.53
N VAL A 81 -14.60 3.17 -8.84
CA VAL A 81 -14.54 4.23 -7.85
C VAL A 81 -15.96 4.53 -7.36
N GLY A 82 -16.12 4.73 -6.07
CA GLY A 82 -17.39 5.14 -5.48
C GLY A 82 -17.37 6.60 -5.00
N PRO A 83 -18.53 7.10 -4.56
CA PRO A 83 -18.64 8.43 -3.97
C PRO A 83 -18.09 8.44 -2.53
N TYR A 84 -16.87 7.93 -2.36
CA TYR A 84 -16.26 7.71 -1.06
C TYR A 84 -15.24 8.79 -0.72
N HIS A 85 -15.10 9.03 0.57
CA HIS A 85 -13.96 9.72 1.16
C HIS A 85 -12.77 8.75 1.30
N THR A 86 -11.62 9.27 1.66
CA THR A 86 -10.38 8.48 1.82
C THR A 86 -10.18 8.12 3.29
N ASN A 87 -10.54 6.89 3.68
CA ASN A 87 -10.31 6.34 5.03
C ASN A 87 -9.05 5.49 5.05
N THR A 88 -7.91 6.13 5.13
CA THR A 88 -6.61 5.46 5.20
C THR A 88 -6.48 4.58 6.45
N VAL A 89 -7.10 4.98 7.57
CA VAL A 89 -7.09 4.19 8.83
C VAL A 89 -7.74 2.83 8.62
N ALA A 90 -8.96 2.79 8.04
CA ALA A 90 -9.65 1.53 7.79
C ALA A 90 -8.85 0.60 6.86
N GLY A 91 -8.23 1.16 5.82
CA GLY A 91 -7.35 0.40 4.93
C GLY A 91 -6.15 -0.21 5.66
N LEU A 92 -5.47 0.58 6.49
CA LEU A 92 -4.30 0.13 7.25
C LEU A 92 -4.67 -0.92 8.32
N GLU A 93 -5.80 -0.75 9.01
CA GLU A 93 -6.30 -1.74 9.97
C GLU A 93 -6.48 -3.10 9.31
N LEU A 94 -7.20 -3.14 8.19
CA LEU A 94 -7.43 -4.37 7.44
C LEU A 94 -6.13 -4.97 6.91
N ALA A 95 -5.25 -4.14 6.34
CA ALA A 95 -3.96 -4.60 5.81
C ALA A 95 -3.08 -5.22 6.90
N MET A 96 -2.99 -4.58 8.06
CA MET A 96 -2.22 -5.10 9.19
C MET A 96 -2.84 -6.39 9.74
N ASP A 97 -4.15 -6.49 9.82
CA ASP A 97 -4.84 -7.71 10.27
C ASP A 97 -4.57 -8.89 9.34
N ILE A 98 -4.57 -8.67 8.03
CA ILE A 98 -4.19 -9.69 7.05
C ILE A 98 -2.73 -10.13 7.28
N LEU A 99 -1.81 -9.16 7.36
CA LEU A 99 -0.38 -9.45 7.48
C LEU A 99 -0.02 -10.11 8.82
N ARG A 100 -0.71 -9.79 9.90
CA ARG A 100 -0.48 -10.43 11.22
C ARG A 100 -0.72 -11.94 11.18
N ARG A 101 -1.67 -12.40 10.36
CA ARG A 101 -2.02 -13.83 10.19
C ARG A 101 -1.04 -14.58 9.27
N LYS A 102 -0.20 -13.87 8.50
CA LYS A 102 0.81 -14.49 7.64
C LYS A 102 2.01 -14.96 8.46
N ARG A 103 2.54 -16.14 8.11
CA ARG A 103 3.70 -16.73 8.78
C ARG A 103 5.03 -16.11 8.33
N ASN A 104 5.07 -15.51 7.15
CA ASN A 104 6.27 -14.89 6.58
C ASN A 104 6.77 -13.75 7.48
N THR A 105 8.07 -13.68 7.67
CA THR A 105 8.71 -12.64 8.49
C THR A 105 8.77 -11.30 7.78
N ASN A 106 8.94 -11.30 6.44
CA ASN A 106 8.96 -10.09 5.64
C ASN A 106 7.54 -9.69 5.25
N LYS A 107 7.11 -8.53 5.71
CA LYS A 107 5.76 -8.02 5.54
C LYS A 107 5.81 -6.59 5.03
N GLN A 108 5.00 -6.28 4.03
CA GLN A 108 4.89 -4.93 3.49
C GLN A 108 3.49 -4.59 3.06
N ILE A 109 3.22 -3.29 3.06
CA ILE A 109 2.02 -2.69 2.50
C ILE A 109 2.46 -1.79 1.34
N PHE A 110 1.85 -1.96 0.18
CA PHE A 110 1.90 -1.03 -0.93
C PHE A 110 0.59 -0.27 -0.98
N MET A 111 0.62 1.04 -0.85
CA MET A 111 -0.55 1.89 -0.87
C MET A 111 -0.52 2.78 -2.11
N ILE A 112 -1.53 2.65 -2.98
CA ILE A 112 -1.75 3.50 -4.15
C ILE A 112 -2.89 4.45 -3.80
N THR A 113 -2.61 5.75 -3.81
CA THR A 113 -3.59 6.80 -3.47
C THR A 113 -3.32 8.08 -4.24
N ASP A 114 -4.35 8.84 -4.50
CA ASP A 114 -4.29 10.19 -5.08
C ASP A 114 -4.85 11.26 -4.14
N GLY A 115 -5.33 10.85 -2.97
CA GLY A 115 -6.00 11.70 -2.01
C GLY A 115 -5.37 11.70 -0.61
N LYS A 116 -5.49 12.86 0.06
CA LYS A 116 -5.24 12.95 1.48
C LYS A 116 -6.33 12.22 2.27
N PRO A 117 -6.04 11.69 3.46
CA PRO A 117 -7.08 11.12 4.31
C PRO A 117 -8.12 12.18 4.67
N SER A 118 -9.38 11.87 4.48
CA SER A 118 -10.50 12.81 4.63
C SER A 118 -11.66 12.28 5.48
N CYS A 119 -11.56 11.03 5.96
CA CYS A 119 -12.51 10.50 6.95
C CYS A 119 -11.89 9.44 7.85
N VAL A 120 -12.55 9.19 8.96
CA VAL A 120 -12.21 8.13 9.92
C VAL A 120 -13.45 7.70 10.68
N LYS A 121 -13.54 6.42 11.04
CA LYS A 121 -14.62 5.90 11.86
C LYS A 121 -14.39 6.27 13.33
N LEU A 122 -15.41 6.85 13.96
CA LEU A 122 -15.41 7.17 15.38
C LEU A 122 -15.74 5.91 16.23
N PRO A 123 -15.42 5.92 17.54
CA PRO A 123 -15.75 4.80 18.43
C PRO A 123 -17.25 4.45 18.51
N ASN A 124 -18.12 5.42 18.26
CA ASN A 124 -19.58 5.22 18.21
C ASN A 124 -20.04 4.60 16.87
N GLY A 125 -19.13 4.35 15.93
CA GLY A 125 -19.41 3.77 14.62
C GLY A 125 -19.73 4.79 13.52
N GLU A 126 -19.90 6.07 13.85
CA GLU A 126 -20.14 7.15 12.89
C GLU A 126 -18.87 7.46 12.08
N LEU A 127 -19.07 7.93 10.86
CA LEU A 127 -17.98 8.35 9.99
C LEU A 127 -17.75 9.86 10.13
N TYR A 128 -16.67 10.25 10.80
CA TYR A 128 -16.18 11.62 10.82
C TYR A 128 -15.55 11.99 9.49
N LYS A 129 -15.94 13.09 8.87
CA LYS A 129 -15.49 13.51 7.54
C LYS A 129 -15.03 14.96 7.58
N ASN A 130 -13.88 15.23 7.00
CA ASN A 130 -13.38 16.58 6.75
C ASN A 130 -12.48 16.58 5.50
N SER A 131 -12.96 17.18 4.43
CA SER A 131 -12.24 17.29 3.16
C SER A 131 -11.46 18.61 3.01
N ASN A 132 -11.58 19.53 3.96
CA ASN A 132 -10.90 20.82 3.91
C ASN A 132 -9.48 20.72 4.47
N GLY A 133 -8.48 20.85 3.61
CA GLY A 133 -7.08 20.78 4.01
C GLY A 133 -6.68 19.46 4.64
N LEU A 134 -5.76 19.48 5.60
CA LEU A 134 -5.41 18.35 6.47
C LEU A 134 -6.12 18.52 7.81
N ASP A 135 -6.92 17.53 8.17
CA ASP A 135 -7.55 17.47 9.49
C ASP A 135 -6.60 16.75 10.47
N GLU A 136 -6.16 17.44 11.51
CA GLU A 136 -5.19 16.90 12.47
C GLU A 136 -5.71 15.70 13.26
N TYR A 137 -7.02 15.60 13.48
CA TYR A 137 -7.60 14.42 14.14
C TYR A 137 -7.48 13.19 13.23
N ILE A 138 -7.85 13.30 11.95
CA ILE A 138 -7.74 12.22 10.98
C ILE A 138 -6.26 11.86 10.76
N VAL A 139 -5.41 12.86 10.57
CA VAL A 139 -3.95 12.66 10.37
C VAL A 139 -3.33 11.96 11.58
N SER A 140 -3.64 12.37 12.81
CA SER A 140 -3.10 11.71 14.00
C SER A 140 -3.48 10.24 14.09
N LYS A 141 -4.69 9.87 13.69
CA LYS A 141 -5.12 8.46 13.60
C LYS A 141 -4.29 7.69 12.57
N CYS A 142 -4.06 8.27 11.39
CA CYS A 142 -3.21 7.66 10.37
C CYS A 142 -1.76 7.48 10.86
N LEU A 143 -1.18 8.49 11.52
CA LEU A 143 0.17 8.42 12.06
C LEU A 143 0.30 7.35 13.16
N ASN A 144 -0.72 7.18 14.00
CA ASN A 144 -0.76 6.11 14.99
C ASN A 144 -0.76 4.73 14.31
N MET A 145 -1.49 4.55 13.21
CA MET A 145 -1.47 3.30 12.44
C MET A 145 -0.09 3.06 11.80
N ALA A 146 0.54 4.09 11.27
CA ALA A 146 1.91 4.02 10.74
C ALA A 146 2.92 3.57 11.80
N ALA A 147 2.82 4.10 13.02
CA ALA A 147 3.65 3.70 14.15
C ALA A 147 3.38 2.25 14.59
N GLN A 148 2.13 1.82 14.58
CA GLN A 148 1.76 0.42 14.88
C GLN A 148 2.33 -0.54 13.82
N ALA A 149 2.21 -0.22 12.54
CA ALA A 149 2.79 -1.01 11.45
C ALA A 149 4.31 -1.15 11.63
N ARG A 150 5.00 -0.06 11.98
CA ARG A 150 6.44 -0.08 12.28
C ARG A 150 6.78 -1.02 13.44
N LYS A 151 6.02 -0.97 14.56
CA LYS A 151 6.22 -1.88 15.70
C LYS A 151 6.03 -3.35 15.30
N LEU A 152 5.14 -3.63 14.36
CA LEU A 152 4.91 -4.96 13.80
C LEU A 152 5.93 -5.35 12.71
N LYS A 153 6.94 -4.52 12.46
CA LYS A 153 7.94 -4.68 11.38
C LYS A 153 7.31 -4.77 9.98
N ILE A 154 6.20 -4.08 9.78
CA ILE A 154 5.52 -3.95 8.49
C ILE A 154 5.97 -2.63 7.86
N SER A 155 6.67 -2.71 6.74
CA SER A 155 7.05 -1.52 5.97
C SER A 155 5.89 -1.05 5.10
N ILE A 156 5.71 0.27 4.98
CA ILE A 156 4.69 0.87 4.11
C ILE A 156 5.42 1.64 3.02
N THR A 157 5.08 1.35 1.76
CA THR A 157 5.49 2.17 0.62
C THR A 157 4.25 2.81 0.03
N THR A 158 4.25 4.14 -0.04
CA THR A 158 3.14 4.93 -0.60
C THR A 158 3.48 5.39 -2.00
N PHE A 159 2.62 5.06 -2.96
CA PHE A 159 2.68 5.55 -4.33
C PHE A 159 1.62 6.63 -4.51
N MET A 160 2.08 7.88 -4.56
CA MET A 160 1.22 9.05 -4.76
C MET A 160 1.07 9.32 -6.24
N ILE A 161 -0.16 9.28 -6.74
CA ILE A 161 -0.47 9.52 -8.16
C ILE A 161 -1.07 10.90 -8.43
N ALA A 162 -1.01 11.79 -7.46
CA ALA A 162 -1.45 13.18 -7.57
C ALA A 162 -0.43 14.14 -6.97
N GLN A 163 -0.42 15.37 -7.49
CA GLN A 163 0.43 16.45 -6.98
C GLN A 163 -0.35 17.42 -6.07
N ASP A 164 -1.04 16.89 -5.08
CA ASP A 164 -1.73 17.70 -4.07
C ASP A 164 -0.74 18.07 -2.95
N PRO A 165 -0.57 19.36 -2.62
CA PRO A 165 0.35 19.78 -1.54
C PRO A 165 -0.02 19.20 -0.18
N TYR A 166 -1.31 19.07 0.13
CA TYR A 166 -1.78 18.47 1.38
C TYR A 166 -1.52 16.97 1.42
N LEU A 167 -1.70 16.25 0.28
CA LEU A 167 -1.31 14.86 0.18
C LEU A 167 0.19 14.68 0.42
N ARG A 168 1.03 15.52 -0.20
CA ARG A 168 2.48 15.48 -0.02
C ARG A 168 2.85 15.68 1.45
N GLN A 169 2.33 16.71 2.10
CA GLN A 169 2.59 16.99 3.51
C GLN A 169 2.15 15.82 4.41
N PHE A 170 0.99 15.24 4.16
CA PHE A 170 0.52 14.06 4.87
C PHE A 170 1.49 12.88 4.69
N VAL A 171 1.86 12.56 3.46
CA VAL A 171 2.70 11.40 3.15
C VAL A 171 4.10 11.55 3.72
N GLU A 172 4.68 12.75 3.72
CA GLU A 172 5.97 13.02 4.37
C GLU A 172 5.93 12.69 5.87
N ARG A 173 4.91 13.17 6.60
CA ARG A 173 4.71 12.87 8.02
C ARG A 173 4.47 11.38 8.25
N PHE A 174 3.64 10.76 7.43
CA PHE A 174 3.28 9.35 7.50
C PHE A 174 4.49 8.44 7.26
N THR A 175 5.27 8.74 6.23
CA THR A 175 6.49 8.00 5.88
C THR A 175 7.55 8.11 6.97
N ALA A 176 7.76 9.29 7.54
CA ALA A 176 8.66 9.49 8.67
C ALA A 176 8.24 8.65 9.89
N GLN A 177 6.95 8.58 10.18
CA GLN A 177 6.41 7.81 11.32
C GLN A 177 6.57 6.30 11.16
N ASN A 178 6.37 5.78 9.95
CA ASN A 178 6.54 4.35 9.66
C ASN A 178 8.01 3.98 9.39
N GLN A 179 8.87 4.93 9.00
CA GLN A 179 10.19 4.72 8.39
C GLN A 179 10.10 3.89 7.10
N GLY A 180 9.03 4.10 6.36
CA GLY A 180 8.78 3.49 5.08
C GLY A 180 9.33 4.28 3.92
N LYS A 181 8.65 4.20 2.78
CA LYS A 181 9.01 4.91 1.56
C LYS A 181 7.79 5.63 0.97
N ALA A 182 8.05 6.68 0.21
CA ALA A 182 7.03 7.34 -0.60
C ALA A 182 7.61 7.70 -1.97
N PHE A 183 6.80 7.48 -3.00
CA PHE A 183 7.12 7.85 -4.37
C PHE A 183 6.02 8.74 -4.92
N LEU A 184 6.42 9.88 -5.45
CA LEU A 184 5.56 10.69 -6.31
C LEU A 184 5.72 10.15 -7.73
N THR A 185 4.66 9.64 -8.32
CA THR A 185 4.72 9.01 -9.63
C THR A 185 3.63 9.55 -10.55
N GLY A 186 3.96 9.66 -11.83
CA GLY A 186 2.96 9.81 -12.87
C GLY A 186 2.24 8.47 -13.13
N LEU A 187 1.10 8.52 -13.81
CA LEU A 187 0.37 7.31 -14.17
C LEU A 187 1.16 6.36 -15.08
N SER A 188 2.07 6.90 -15.90
CA SER A 188 2.95 6.14 -16.79
C SER A 188 4.02 5.34 -16.05
N ASP A 189 4.54 5.87 -14.95
CA ASP A 189 5.72 5.33 -14.27
C ASP A 189 5.37 4.46 -13.06
N LEU A 190 4.10 4.47 -12.65
CA LEU A 190 3.59 3.76 -11.48
C LEU A 190 3.99 2.27 -11.49
N GLY A 191 3.83 1.60 -12.63
CA GLY A 191 4.15 0.18 -12.75
C GLY A 191 5.62 -0.11 -12.54
N GLN A 192 6.50 0.66 -13.17
CA GLN A 192 7.94 0.50 -13.03
C GLN A 192 8.38 0.70 -11.59
N MET A 193 7.93 1.76 -10.93
CA MET A 193 8.29 2.05 -9.54
C MET A 193 7.84 0.96 -8.58
N ILE A 194 6.62 0.45 -8.73
CA ILE A 194 6.09 -0.64 -7.88
C ILE A 194 6.92 -1.92 -8.07
N PHE A 195 7.24 -2.29 -9.29
CA PHE A 195 8.00 -3.50 -9.58
C PHE A 195 9.43 -3.42 -9.04
N GLU A 196 10.10 -2.30 -9.26
CA GLU A 196 11.45 -2.07 -8.74
C GLU A 196 11.48 -2.09 -7.20
N ASP A 197 10.53 -1.45 -6.54
CA ASP A 197 10.47 -1.44 -5.09
C ASP A 197 10.15 -2.82 -4.53
N TYR A 198 9.26 -3.57 -5.18
CA TYR A 198 8.96 -4.95 -4.81
C TYR A 198 10.22 -5.83 -4.85
N GLU A 199 10.97 -5.79 -5.94
CA GLU A 199 12.18 -6.58 -6.10
C GLU A 199 13.28 -6.17 -5.10
N LYS A 200 13.48 -4.87 -4.88
CA LYS A 200 14.44 -4.33 -3.88
C LYS A 200 14.11 -4.77 -2.46
N ASN A 201 12.82 -4.78 -2.10
CA ASN A 201 12.39 -5.16 -0.74
C ASN A 201 12.54 -6.66 -0.46
N ARG A 202 12.57 -7.51 -1.50
CA ARG A 202 12.84 -8.95 -1.35
C ARG A 202 14.29 -9.24 -1.01
N ILE A 203 15.21 -8.36 -1.41
CA ILE A 203 16.63 -8.48 -1.12
C ILE A 203 16.89 -7.77 0.21
N LYS A 204 16.27 -8.20 1.30
CA LYS A 204 16.66 -7.66 2.61
C LYS A 204 18.04 -8.19 2.97
N ARG A 205 18.97 -7.27 3.14
CA ARG A 205 20.24 -7.51 3.80
C ARG A 205 19.94 -8.03 5.22
N ILE A 206 20.50 -9.17 5.53
CA ILE A 206 20.63 -9.69 6.90
C ILE A 206 21.54 -8.75 7.68
#